data_806682044a30c04a5bc679b8725cca16
#
_entry.id   806682044a30c04a5bc679b8725cca16
#
_cell.length_a   1.000
_cell.length_b   1.000
_cell.length_c   1.000
_cell.angle_alpha   90.00
_cell.angle_beta   90.00
_cell.angle_gamma   90.00
#
_symmetry.space_group_name_H-M   'P 1'
#
loop_
_entity.id
_entity.type
_entity.pdbx_description
1 polymer ?
#
loop_
_entity_poly.entity_id
_entity_poly.type
_entity_poly.pdbx_seq_one_letter_code
_entity_poly.pdbx_strand_id
1 'polypeptide(L)'
;MSAEQPGDNIDPETIRRMPYQNPQPVEMLPDLVVPNAIPTDDRIWVPQSENVWFRPLCLNRSAGYWMNLLKVRKSGVLSRHRHPGPVHALVLKGSWRYLEHDWIATEGSYAFEPPGEIHTLVVDEGVEEMITYFQVNGCMYYVDPWGNNNGYEDIFTKIDMCRKHYEEVGLGADYVDQFIR
;
A
#
# COMPACT_ATOMS: atom_id res chain seq x y z
N MET A 1 -12.50 22.50 49.10
CA MET A 1 -12.35 21.04 49.02
C MET A 1 -12.19 20.72 47.54
N SER A 2 -11.01 20.31 47.12
CA SER A 2 -10.80 19.81 45.74
C SER A 2 -11.52 18.46 45.62
N ALA A 3 -12.33 18.31 44.59
CA ALA A 3 -12.95 17.02 44.31
C ALA A 3 -11.84 15.99 44.02
N GLU A 4 -11.89 14.83 44.67
CA GLU A 4 -11.01 13.72 44.37
C GLU A 4 -11.13 13.35 42.87
N GLN A 5 -9.97 13.28 42.18
CA GLN A 5 -9.94 12.86 40.81
C GLN A 5 -10.02 11.33 40.73
N PRO A 6 -10.72 10.78 39.75
CA PRO A 6 -10.67 9.32 39.53
C PRO A 6 -9.21 8.88 39.37
N GLY A 7 -8.71 8.09 40.31
CA GLY A 7 -7.34 7.59 40.29
C GLY A 7 -6.43 8.05 41.43
N ASP A 8 -6.84 9.01 42.28
CA ASP A 8 -6.01 9.56 43.37
C ASP A 8 -5.50 8.50 44.39
N ASN A 9 -6.13 7.33 44.42
CA ASN A 9 -5.76 6.20 45.31
C ASN A 9 -5.27 4.95 44.56
N ILE A 10 -4.96 5.06 43.26
CA ILE A 10 -4.48 3.94 42.45
C ILE A 10 -2.95 4.04 42.30
N ASP A 11 -2.27 2.93 42.52
CA ASP A 11 -0.83 2.82 42.31
C ASP A 11 -0.42 3.34 40.92
N PRO A 12 0.61 4.19 40.81
CA PRO A 12 1.05 4.77 39.53
C PRO A 12 1.38 3.76 38.43
N GLU A 13 1.92 2.58 38.76
CA GLU A 13 2.21 1.54 37.78
C GLU A 13 0.93 0.90 37.24
N THR A 14 -0.08 0.76 38.09
CA THR A 14 -1.42 0.32 37.67
C THR A 14 -2.05 1.35 36.73
N ILE A 15 -1.99 2.65 37.07
CA ILE A 15 -2.51 3.72 36.18
C ILE A 15 -1.85 3.67 34.80
N ARG A 16 -0.53 3.50 34.73
CA ARG A 16 0.20 3.40 33.45
C ARG A 16 -0.29 2.28 32.53
N ARG A 17 -0.83 1.20 33.09
CA ARG A 17 -1.31 0.03 32.35
C ARG A 17 -2.81 0.08 32.06
N MET A 18 -3.53 1.01 32.64
CA MET A 18 -4.96 1.16 32.36
C MET A 18 -5.18 1.69 30.96
N PRO A 19 -6.11 1.08 30.18
CA PRO A 19 -6.54 1.67 28.93
C PRO A 19 -7.27 3.00 29.20
N TYR A 20 -7.41 3.81 28.17
CA TYR A 20 -8.18 5.06 28.23
C TYR A 20 -9.61 4.78 28.71
N GLN A 21 -10.08 5.55 29.70
CA GLN A 21 -11.33 5.26 30.43
C GLN A 21 -12.54 6.05 29.94
N ASN A 22 -12.34 7.04 29.06
CA ASN A 22 -13.46 7.82 28.52
C ASN A 22 -13.91 7.28 27.16
N PRO A 23 -15.13 7.61 26.68
CA PRO A 23 -15.57 7.26 25.36
C PRO A 23 -14.65 7.83 24.27
N GLN A 24 -14.38 7.05 23.24
CA GLN A 24 -13.72 7.55 22.04
C GLN A 24 -14.65 8.47 21.24
N PRO A 25 -14.12 9.36 20.36
CA PRO A 25 -14.96 10.20 19.49
C PRO A 25 -15.94 9.35 18.67
N VAL A 26 -17.22 9.72 18.69
CA VAL A 26 -18.31 8.93 18.07
C VAL A 26 -18.12 8.77 16.55
N GLU A 27 -17.60 9.83 15.91
CA GLU A 27 -17.39 9.88 14.44
C GLU A 27 -16.05 9.27 14.00
N MET A 28 -15.26 8.71 14.90
CA MET A 28 -13.98 8.11 14.57
C MET A 28 -14.19 6.81 13.78
N LEU A 29 -13.51 6.68 12.65
CA LEU A 29 -13.47 5.42 11.92
C LEU A 29 -12.68 4.37 12.74
N PRO A 30 -13.07 3.09 12.66
CA PRO A 30 -12.32 2.03 13.33
C PRO A 30 -10.92 1.87 12.72
N ASP A 31 -10.01 1.35 13.55
CA ASP A 31 -8.68 0.98 13.10
C ASP A 31 -8.76 -0.02 11.94
N LEU A 32 -7.80 0.09 11.01
CA LEU A 32 -7.58 -0.90 9.98
C LEU A 32 -6.34 -1.70 10.32
N VAL A 33 -6.54 -2.93 10.75
CA VAL A 33 -5.44 -3.87 10.99
C VAL A 33 -5.53 -4.99 9.94
N VAL A 34 -4.46 -5.18 9.17
CA VAL A 34 -4.35 -6.24 8.16
C VAL A 34 -3.34 -7.28 8.66
N PRO A 35 -3.79 -8.32 9.38
CA PRO A 35 -2.91 -9.40 9.81
C PRO A 35 -2.33 -10.12 8.60
N ASN A 36 -1.06 -10.55 8.70
CA ASN A 36 -0.37 -11.25 7.62
C ASN A 36 -0.43 -10.45 6.29
N ALA A 37 0.13 -9.23 6.32
CA ALA A 37 0.13 -8.35 5.15
C ALA A 37 0.73 -9.03 3.90
N ILE A 38 1.69 -9.95 4.07
CA ILE A 38 2.16 -10.86 3.03
C ILE A 38 1.40 -12.20 3.21
N PRO A 39 0.27 -12.41 2.50
CA PRO A 39 -0.56 -13.59 2.69
C PRO A 39 0.05 -14.83 2.04
N THR A 40 -0.27 -15.99 2.62
CA THR A 40 0.02 -17.30 2.02
C THR A 40 -1.09 -17.78 1.08
N ASP A 41 -2.29 -17.20 1.17
CA ASP A 41 -3.40 -17.49 0.26
C ASP A 41 -3.24 -16.66 -1.02
N ASP A 42 -2.95 -17.32 -2.13
CA ASP A 42 -2.73 -16.65 -3.41
C ASP A 42 -3.96 -15.92 -3.95
N ARG A 43 -5.18 -16.28 -3.53
CA ARG A 43 -6.41 -15.60 -3.92
C ARG A 43 -6.46 -14.14 -3.45
N ILE A 44 -5.69 -13.78 -2.46
CA ILE A 44 -5.64 -12.42 -1.91
C ILE A 44 -4.80 -11.47 -2.79
N TRP A 45 -3.94 -12.02 -3.65
CA TRP A 45 -3.11 -11.26 -4.56
C TRP A 45 -3.87 -10.95 -5.85
N VAL A 46 -4.17 -9.68 -6.08
CA VAL A 46 -4.92 -9.18 -7.24
C VAL A 46 -3.96 -9.06 -8.42
N PRO A 47 -4.21 -9.74 -9.56
CA PRO A 47 -3.36 -9.61 -10.75
C PRO A 47 -3.40 -8.18 -11.30
N GLN A 48 -2.23 -7.63 -11.62
CA GLN A 48 -2.09 -6.32 -12.27
C GLN A 48 -1.61 -6.48 -13.72
N SER A 49 -0.66 -7.37 -13.93
CA SER A 49 -0.19 -7.79 -15.25
C SER A 49 0.43 -9.20 -15.14
N GLU A 50 0.98 -9.72 -16.24
CA GLU A 50 1.64 -11.02 -16.23
C GLU A 50 2.80 -11.06 -15.21
N ASN A 51 2.72 -11.99 -14.26
CA ASN A 51 3.67 -12.16 -13.14
C ASN A 51 3.84 -10.93 -12.24
N VAL A 52 2.83 -10.06 -12.19
CA VAL A 52 2.75 -8.91 -11.30
C VAL A 52 1.40 -8.89 -10.60
N TRP A 53 1.41 -8.79 -9.27
CA TRP A 53 0.21 -8.75 -8.43
C TRP A 53 0.34 -7.64 -7.41
N PHE A 54 -0.79 -7.16 -6.93
CA PHE A 54 -0.83 -6.30 -5.75
C PHE A 54 -1.77 -6.86 -4.68
N ARG A 55 -1.49 -6.53 -3.43
CA ARG A 55 -2.37 -6.76 -2.29
C ARG A 55 -2.76 -5.41 -1.70
N PRO A 56 -4.06 -5.03 -1.68
CA PRO A 56 -4.50 -3.81 -1.04
C PRO A 56 -4.31 -3.89 0.47
N LEU A 57 -3.85 -2.79 1.08
CA LEU A 57 -3.75 -2.63 2.54
C LEU A 57 -4.66 -1.51 3.03
N CYS A 58 -4.70 -0.38 2.33
CA CYS A 58 -5.60 0.73 2.59
C CYS A 58 -5.93 1.44 1.29
N LEU A 59 -7.21 1.65 1.04
CA LEU A 59 -7.75 2.28 -0.15
C LEU A 59 -8.57 3.51 0.29
N ASN A 60 -7.93 4.69 0.36
CA ASN A 60 -8.57 5.90 0.85
C ASN A 60 -9.22 6.70 -0.28
N ARG A 61 -10.53 6.56 -0.42
CA ARG A 61 -11.33 7.24 -1.46
C ARG A 61 -11.42 8.74 -1.27
N SER A 62 -11.44 9.18 -0.01
CA SER A 62 -11.62 10.60 0.31
C SER A 62 -10.35 11.41 0.09
N ALA A 63 -9.19 10.84 0.41
CA ALA A 63 -7.90 11.49 0.24
C ALA A 63 -7.20 11.10 -1.08
N GLY A 64 -7.75 10.16 -1.85
CA GLY A 64 -7.26 9.79 -3.17
C GLY A 64 -5.88 9.14 -3.14
N TYR A 65 -5.60 8.25 -2.19
CA TYR A 65 -4.37 7.47 -2.14
C TYR A 65 -4.65 6.00 -1.88
N TRP A 66 -3.70 5.15 -2.26
CA TRP A 66 -3.73 3.74 -1.88
C TRP A 66 -2.41 3.29 -1.29
N MET A 67 -2.50 2.28 -0.43
CA MET A 67 -1.38 1.53 0.13
C MET A 67 -1.53 0.08 -0.27
N ASN A 68 -0.51 -0.50 -0.87
CA ASN A 68 -0.50 -1.90 -1.27
C ASN A 68 0.90 -2.51 -1.17
N LEU A 69 0.94 -3.82 -1.15
CA LEU A 69 2.14 -4.56 -1.53
C LEU A 69 2.09 -4.84 -3.03
N LEU A 70 3.20 -4.61 -3.71
CA LEU A 70 3.44 -5.07 -5.09
C LEU A 70 4.31 -6.31 -5.02
N LYS A 71 3.84 -7.39 -5.65
CA LYS A 71 4.59 -8.65 -5.81
C LYS A 71 4.92 -8.86 -7.27
N VAL A 72 6.19 -9.16 -7.55
CA VAL A 72 6.70 -9.38 -8.92
C VAL A 72 7.52 -10.65 -8.94
N ARG A 73 7.23 -11.54 -9.89
CA ARG A 73 7.96 -12.78 -10.16
C ARG A 73 8.43 -12.84 -11.62
N LYS A 74 8.99 -11.75 -12.10
CA LYS A 74 9.65 -11.64 -13.41
C LYS A 74 10.75 -10.61 -13.35
N SER A 75 11.75 -10.75 -14.20
CA SER A 75 12.77 -9.72 -14.45
C SER A 75 12.37 -8.79 -15.60
N GLY A 76 13.11 -7.70 -15.75
CA GLY A 76 12.95 -6.72 -16.81
C GLY A 76 12.10 -5.52 -16.43
N VAL A 77 11.69 -4.74 -17.43
CA VAL A 77 10.87 -3.55 -17.28
C VAL A 77 9.44 -3.93 -16.90
N LEU A 78 8.92 -3.34 -15.82
CA LEU A 78 7.53 -3.51 -15.39
C LEU A 78 6.62 -2.45 -16.00
N SER A 79 6.99 -1.19 -15.80
CA SER A 79 6.22 -0.04 -16.29
C SER A 79 7.08 1.22 -16.36
N ARG A 80 6.77 2.10 -17.31
CA ARG A 80 7.19 3.50 -17.27
C ARG A 80 5.99 4.33 -16.93
N HIS A 81 6.13 5.19 -15.92
CA HIS A 81 5.00 5.92 -15.39
C HIS A 81 5.41 7.21 -14.69
N ARG A 82 4.41 8.03 -14.40
CA ARG A 82 4.52 9.28 -13.67
C ARG A 82 3.51 9.32 -12.55
N HIS A 83 3.91 9.86 -11.40
CA HIS A 83 3.02 10.18 -10.29
C HIS A 83 2.82 11.70 -10.16
N PRO A 84 1.58 12.24 -10.14
CA PRO A 84 1.35 13.65 -9.83
C PRO A 84 1.47 13.94 -8.32
N GLY A 85 1.32 12.94 -7.46
CA GLY A 85 1.54 12.99 -6.02
C GLY A 85 2.81 12.23 -5.61
N PRO A 86 3.28 12.37 -4.37
CA PRO A 86 4.44 11.64 -3.88
C PRO A 86 4.15 10.15 -3.69
N VAL A 87 5.20 9.34 -3.79
CA VAL A 87 5.16 7.91 -3.46
C VAL A 87 6.16 7.60 -2.36
N HIS A 88 5.76 6.71 -1.44
CA HIS A 88 6.64 6.14 -0.43
C HIS A 88 6.74 4.64 -0.66
N ALA A 89 7.96 4.11 -0.68
CA ALA A 89 8.23 2.69 -0.88
C ALA A 89 9.11 2.12 0.24
N LEU A 90 8.82 0.89 0.64
CA LEU A 90 9.65 0.10 1.54
C LEU A 90 9.80 -1.31 0.98
N VAL A 91 11.03 -1.72 0.66
CA VAL A 91 11.32 -3.04 0.12
C VAL A 91 11.26 -4.08 1.23
N LEU A 92 10.39 -5.07 1.09
CA LEU A 92 10.21 -6.17 2.04
C LEU A 92 10.93 -7.45 1.62
N LYS A 93 11.15 -7.63 0.30
CA LYS A 93 11.88 -8.77 -0.27
C LYS A 93 12.43 -8.42 -1.65
N GLY A 94 13.61 -8.93 -1.96
CA GLY A 94 14.25 -8.74 -3.26
C GLY A 94 14.77 -7.33 -3.48
N SER A 95 14.74 -6.88 -4.73
CA SER A 95 15.23 -5.55 -5.11
C SER A 95 14.57 -5.05 -6.39
N TRP A 96 14.61 -3.75 -6.58
CA TRP A 96 14.18 -3.06 -7.79
C TRP A 96 14.95 -1.76 -7.97
N ARG A 97 14.87 -1.16 -9.15
CA ARG A 97 15.45 0.16 -9.47
C ARG A 97 14.66 0.87 -10.56
N TYR A 98 15.01 2.11 -10.80
CA TYR A 98 14.58 2.83 -12.00
C TYR A 98 15.72 2.90 -13.01
N LEU A 99 15.39 2.85 -14.31
CA LEU A 99 16.39 3.00 -15.39
C LEU A 99 17.05 4.39 -15.35
N GLU A 100 16.33 5.37 -14.82
CA GLU A 100 16.75 6.78 -14.76
C GLU A 100 17.71 7.07 -13.59
N HIS A 101 17.98 6.09 -12.71
CA HIS A 101 18.78 6.25 -11.49
C HIS A 101 19.87 5.20 -11.33
N ASP A 102 20.95 5.58 -10.62
CA ASP A 102 22.08 4.71 -10.33
C ASP A 102 21.92 3.86 -9.05
N TRP A 103 20.89 4.14 -8.24
CA TRP A 103 20.64 3.40 -7.01
C TRP A 103 19.80 2.15 -7.25
N ILE A 104 19.97 1.15 -6.37
CA ILE A 104 19.14 -0.04 -6.30
C ILE A 104 18.50 -0.10 -4.92
N ALA A 105 17.17 -0.19 -4.87
CA ALA A 105 16.43 -0.43 -3.64
C ALA A 105 16.44 -1.92 -3.33
N THR A 106 17.11 -2.30 -2.26
CA THR A 106 17.22 -3.68 -1.77
C THR A 106 16.32 -3.88 -0.54
N GLU A 107 16.19 -5.12 -0.07
CA GLU A 107 15.45 -5.44 1.15
C GLU A 107 15.83 -4.52 2.32
N GLY A 108 14.80 -3.92 2.97
CA GLY A 108 14.96 -2.92 4.02
C GLY A 108 15.15 -1.48 3.53
N SER A 109 15.35 -1.25 2.22
CA SER A 109 15.48 0.11 1.68
C SER A 109 14.13 0.83 1.69
N TYR A 110 14.18 2.11 2.05
CA TYR A 110 13.09 3.07 1.88
C TYR A 110 13.40 4.01 0.72
N ALA A 111 12.42 4.27 -0.13
CA ALA A 111 12.50 5.26 -1.20
C ALA A 111 11.35 6.27 -1.07
N PHE A 112 11.67 7.52 -1.36
CA PHE A 112 10.71 8.61 -1.54
C PHE A 112 10.79 9.10 -2.98
N GLU A 113 9.66 9.07 -3.67
CA GLU A 113 9.54 9.53 -5.05
C GLU A 113 8.82 10.88 -5.05
N PRO A 114 9.49 11.97 -5.41
CA PRO A 114 8.86 13.28 -5.48
C PRO A 114 7.81 13.32 -6.61
N PRO A 115 6.79 14.18 -6.50
CA PRO A 115 5.80 14.36 -7.56
C PRO A 115 6.43 14.79 -8.88
N GLY A 116 5.96 14.18 -9.97
CA GLY A 116 6.19 14.68 -11.33
C GLY A 116 7.29 13.99 -12.12
N GLU A 117 8.16 13.23 -11.50
CA GLU A 117 9.17 12.45 -12.21
C GLU A 117 8.52 11.35 -13.07
N ILE A 118 9.11 11.12 -14.25
CA ILE A 118 8.82 9.97 -15.10
C ILE A 118 9.95 8.97 -14.93
N HIS A 119 9.59 7.75 -14.52
CA HIS A 119 10.58 6.71 -14.26
C HIS A 119 10.12 5.34 -14.78
N THR A 120 11.09 4.46 -14.99
CA THR A 120 10.90 3.13 -15.55
C THR A 120 11.31 2.09 -14.53
N LEU A 121 10.31 1.43 -13.91
CA LEU A 121 10.53 0.41 -12.89
C LEU A 121 11.07 -0.88 -13.50
N VAL A 122 12.16 -1.38 -12.92
CA VAL A 122 12.85 -2.60 -13.35
C VAL A 122 13.12 -3.51 -12.16
N VAL A 123 12.93 -4.81 -12.38
CA VAL A 123 13.47 -5.88 -11.53
C VAL A 123 14.60 -6.57 -12.31
N ASP A 124 15.81 -6.60 -11.75
CA ASP A 124 16.98 -7.16 -12.42
C ASP A 124 16.93 -8.69 -12.46
N GLU A 125 17.70 -9.28 -13.40
CA GLU A 125 17.86 -10.73 -13.50
C GLU A 125 18.44 -11.31 -12.20
N GLY A 126 17.99 -12.51 -11.82
CA GLY A 126 18.40 -13.17 -10.57
C GLY A 126 17.53 -12.81 -9.37
N VAL A 127 16.62 -11.83 -9.45
CA VAL A 127 15.62 -11.56 -8.42
C VAL A 127 14.41 -12.48 -8.68
N GLU A 128 14.31 -13.55 -7.89
CA GLU A 128 13.21 -14.53 -8.04
C GLU A 128 11.84 -13.93 -7.68
N GLU A 129 11.78 -13.09 -6.66
CA GLU A 129 10.58 -12.42 -6.20
C GLU A 129 10.92 -11.07 -5.57
N MET A 130 10.21 -10.03 -5.98
CA MET A 130 10.23 -8.72 -5.33
C MET A 130 8.89 -8.49 -4.63
N ILE A 131 8.93 -8.04 -3.36
CA ILE A 131 7.77 -7.56 -2.63
C ILE A 131 8.11 -6.19 -2.04
N THR A 132 7.38 -5.17 -2.46
CA THR A 132 7.56 -3.80 -1.98
C THR A 132 6.22 -3.22 -1.54
N TYR A 133 6.22 -2.61 -0.37
CA TYR A 133 5.12 -1.75 0.07
C TYR A 133 5.22 -0.43 -0.69
N PHE A 134 4.10 0.01 -1.24
CA PHE A 134 3.94 1.33 -1.85
C PHE A 134 2.75 2.06 -1.27
N GLN A 135 2.94 3.34 -0.92
CA GLN A 135 1.88 4.31 -0.75
C GLN A 135 1.93 5.28 -1.93
N VAL A 136 0.90 5.28 -2.75
CA VAL A 136 0.78 6.13 -3.94
C VAL A 136 -0.30 7.17 -3.71
N ASN A 137 0.05 8.44 -3.83
CA ASN A 137 -0.88 9.55 -3.67
C ASN A 137 -1.35 10.07 -5.04
N GLY A 138 -2.67 10.16 -5.21
CA GLY A 138 -3.31 10.60 -6.45
C GLY A 138 -3.50 9.45 -7.44
N CYS A 139 -2.71 9.44 -8.49
CA CYS A 139 -2.79 8.43 -9.55
C CYS A 139 -1.40 8.11 -10.12
N MET A 140 -1.37 7.15 -11.01
CA MET A 140 -0.21 6.77 -11.80
C MET A 140 -0.61 6.81 -13.27
N TYR A 141 0.12 7.59 -14.10
CA TYR A 141 -0.04 7.64 -15.55
C TYR A 141 1.03 6.79 -16.20
N TYR A 142 0.63 5.82 -17.01
CA TYR A 142 1.53 5.06 -17.86
C TYR A 142 1.91 5.89 -19.07
N VAL A 143 3.18 5.90 -19.42
CA VAL A 143 3.69 6.66 -20.55
C VAL A 143 4.66 5.84 -21.40
N ASP A 144 4.75 6.19 -22.67
CA ASP A 144 5.79 5.68 -23.57
C ASP A 144 7.14 6.40 -23.34
N PRO A 145 8.23 6.02 -23.99
CA PRO A 145 9.54 6.68 -23.85
C PRO A 145 9.56 8.19 -24.20
N TRP A 146 8.56 8.67 -24.93
CA TRP A 146 8.44 10.07 -25.33
C TRP A 146 7.45 10.86 -24.48
N GLY A 147 6.83 10.21 -23.48
CA GLY A 147 5.90 10.84 -22.54
C GLY A 147 4.43 10.84 -22.99
N ASN A 148 4.08 10.14 -24.07
CA ASN A 148 2.69 10.00 -24.47
C ASN A 148 1.94 9.08 -23.50
N ASN A 149 0.71 9.47 -23.10
CA ASN A 149 -0.10 8.73 -22.15
C ASN A 149 -0.63 7.42 -22.78
N ASN A 150 -0.45 6.30 -22.06
CA ASN A 150 -0.89 4.96 -22.45
C ASN A 150 -1.92 4.37 -21.48
N GLY A 151 -2.43 5.16 -20.54
CA GLY A 151 -3.39 4.73 -19.53
C GLY A 151 -3.05 5.28 -18.15
N TYR A 152 -3.86 4.90 -17.18
CA TYR A 152 -3.66 5.33 -15.79
C TYR A 152 -4.18 4.28 -14.80
N GLU A 153 -3.73 4.40 -13.58
CA GLU A 153 -4.32 3.76 -12.41
C GLU A 153 -4.58 4.81 -11.33
N ASP A 154 -5.72 4.70 -10.67
CA ASP A 154 -6.09 5.48 -9.50
C ASP A 154 -6.75 4.57 -8.44
N ILE A 155 -7.22 5.18 -7.36
CA ILE A 155 -7.88 4.45 -6.27
C ILE A 155 -9.12 3.69 -6.77
N PHE A 156 -9.88 4.23 -7.73
CA PHE A 156 -11.11 3.63 -8.21
C PHE A 156 -10.82 2.43 -9.13
N THR A 157 -9.84 2.56 -10.03
CA THR A 157 -9.38 1.43 -10.85
C THR A 157 -8.82 0.30 -10.00
N LYS A 158 -8.10 0.61 -8.89
CA LYS A 158 -7.64 -0.40 -7.92
C LYS A 158 -8.80 -1.12 -7.24
N ILE A 159 -9.84 -0.40 -6.82
CA ILE A 159 -11.05 -1.00 -6.22
C ILE A 159 -11.75 -1.91 -7.23
N ASP A 160 -11.93 -1.47 -8.47
CA ASP A 160 -12.59 -2.26 -9.52
C ASP A 160 -11.81 -3.55 -9.84
N MET A 161 -10.48 -3.48 -9.93
CA MET A 161 -9.63 -4.66 -10.10
C MET A 161 -9.80 -5.64 -8.93
N CYS A 162 -9.83 -5.14 -7.69
CA CYS A 162 -10.05 -5.96 -6.50
C CYS A 162 -11.42 -6.63 -6.53
N ARG A 163 -12.51 -5.90 -6.80
CA ARG A 163 -13.88 -6.44 -6.84
C ARG A 163 -13.99 -7.55 -7.86
N LYS A 164 -13.50 -7.31 -9.08
CA LYS A 164 -13.51 -8.30 -10.15
C LYS A 164 -12.75 -9.56 -9.74
N HIS A 165 -11.52 -9.42 -9.30
CA HIS A 165 -10.67 -10.55 -8.92
C HIS A 165 -11.26 -11.36 -7.76
N TYR A 166 -11.69 -10.69 -6.68
CA TYR A 166 -12.19 -11.39 -5.49
C TYR A 166 -13.50 -12.13 -5.77
N GLU A 167 -14.33 -11.63 -6.67
CA GLU A 167 -15.50 -12.37 -7.16
C GLU A 167 -15.08 -13.63 -7.94
N GLU A 168 -14.13 -13.49 -8.87
CA GLU A 168 -13.64 -14.59 -9.72
C GLU A 168 -12.99 -15.72 -8.91
N VAL A 169 -12.34 -15.41 -7.78
CA VAL A 169 -11.67 -16.41 -6.92
C VAL A 169 -12.54 -16.88 -5.74
N GLY A 170 -13.82 -16.46 -5.70
CA GLY A 170 -14.79 -16.93 -4.71
C GLY A 170 -14.64 -16.34 -3.30
N LEU A 171 -13.98 -15.17 -3.17
CA LEU A 171 -13.94 -14.42 -1.92
C LEU A 171 -15.11 -13.42 -1.80
N GLY A 172 -15.79 -13.13 -2.92
CA GLY A 172 -16.85 -12.13 -3.06
C GLY A 172 -16.32 -10.73 -3.40
N ALA A 173 -17.06 -10.01 -4.24
CA ALA A 173 -16.65 -8.66 -4.67
C ALA A 173 -16.53 -7.66 -3.51
N ASP A 174 -17.25 -7.88 -2.42
CA ASP A 174 -17.24 -7.07 -1.21
C ASP A 174 -16.02 -7.32 -0.28
N TYR A 175 -15.22 -8.34 -0.55
CA TYR A 175 -14.00 -8.61 0.22
C TYR A 175 -13.05 -7.41 0.27
N VAL A 176 -13.05 -6.54 -0.75
CA VAL A 176 -12.23 -5.32 -0.78
C VAL A 176 -12.71 -4.24 0.19
N ASP A 177 -13.97 -4.25 0.62
CA ASP A 177 -14.58 -3.17 1.41
C ASP A 177 -13.90 -2.98 2.77
N GLN A 178 -13.34 -4.04 3.33
CA GLN A 178 -12.56 -3.97 4.58
C GLN A 178 -11.34 -3.05 4.49
N PHE A 179 -10.77 -2.82 3.30
CA PHE A 179 -9.60 -1.96 3.06
C PHE A 179 -9.98 -0.52 2.69
N ILE A 180 -11.25 -0.23 2.42
CA ILE A 180 -11.72 1.09 1.97
C ILE A 180 -11.87 2.06 3.15
N ARG A 181 -11.38 3.33 2.95
CA ARG A 181 -11.47 4.43 3.91
C ARG A 181 -11.94 5.72 3.23
#